data_8c9bce8c601475dcf812a35bb08d60e4
#
_entry.id   8c9bce8c601475dcf812a35bb08d60e4
#
_cell.length_a   1.000
_cell.length_b   1.000
_cell.length_c   1.000
_cell.angle_alpha   90.00
_cell.angle_beta   90.00
_cell.angle_gamma   90.00
#
_symmetry.space_group_name_H-M   'P 1'
#
loop_
_entity.id
_entity.type
_entity.pdbx_description
1 polymer ?
#
loop_
_entity_poly.entity_id
_entity_poly.type
_entity_poly.pdbx_seq_one_letter_code
_entity_poly.pdbx_strand_id
1 'polypeptide(L)'
;MELFLDVLAESLVDTAKMLPFLFLAYLFIEYVETRHGERIEALLAGGGRWGFVPGALLGCVPQCGFSAIASNFYASRVMTLGTLMAVFLATSDEAIPLLVSMPAYWDKLVLLMVLKVLYAIAVGFGLDFVLRKALPKGLRGGYTGRADEVDCHEEHDDAEGHHQPIWKAALRHTLEIFVFIFAFSLVFGLIVEGVGEDVFADVLGRMGFFQPVVAALVGLIPNCAASVLLTQLYVEGALRFSSLVAGLCTGAGVGLAVLWRANPSWKQNLFITGLTWACGAFLGVAMQVVVALVG
;
A
#
# COMPACT_ATOMS: atom_id res chain seq x y z
N MET A 1 -18.29 8.71 23.76
CA MET A 1 -19.19 9.01 22.65
C MET A 1 -18.59 10.03 21.71
N GLU A 2 -17.88 11.04 22.21
CA GLU A 2 -17.11 12.01 21.41
C GLU A 2 -16.02 11.31 20.60
N LEU A 3 -15.14 10.52 21.21
CA LEU A 3 -14.10 9.72 20.54
C LEU A 3 -14.64 8.93 19.34
N PHE A 4 -15.76 8.22 19.53
CA PHE A 4 -16.35 7.43 18.44
C PHE A 4 -16.83 8.30 17.28
N LEU A 5 -17.41 9.47 17.58
CA LEU A 5 -17.88 10.40 16.55
C LEU A 5 -16.72 11.04 15.79
N ASP A 6 -15.62 11.35 16.48
CA ASP A 6 -14.41 11.91 15.87
C ASP A 6 -13.76 10.91 14.92
N VAL A 7 -13.51 9.67 15.38
CA VAL A 7 -12.96 8.59 14.53
C VAL A 7 -13.89 8.26 13.37
N LEU A 8 -15.23 8.28 13.59
CA LEU A 8 -16.21 8.05 12.54
C LEU A 8 -16.15 9.14 11.46
N ALA A 9 -16.07 10.41 11.88
CA ALA A 9 -16.00 11.54 10.97
C ALA A 9 -14.69 11.54 10.18
N GLU A 10 -13.56 11.29 10.84
CA GLU A 10 -12.24 11.20 10.20
C GLU A 10 -12.20 10.05 9.19
N SER A 11 -12.58 8.83 9.59
CA SER A 11 -12.63 7.67 8.70
C SER A 11 -13.54 7.89 7.49
N LEU A 12 -14.68 8.58 7.69
CA LEU A 12 -15.61 8.90 6.60
C LEU A 12 -15.01 9.91 5.62
N VAL A 13 -14.40 10.98 6.12
CA VAL A 13 -13.77 12.03 5.30
C VAL A 13 -12.61 11.45 4.51
N ASP A 14 -11.74 10.65 5.12
CA ASP A 14 -10.58 10.07 4.46
C ASP A 14 -10.98 9.06 3.40
N THR A 15 -11.95 8.19 3.71
CA THR A 15 -12.47 7.24 2.71
C THR A 15 -13.18 7.98 1.57
N ALA A 16 -13.91 9.07 1.86
CA ALA A 16 -14.59 9.87 0.83
C ALA A 16 -13.60 10.58 -0.12
N LYS A 17 -12.45 11.04 0.38
CA LYS A 17 -11.37 11.63 -0.46
C LYS A 17 -10.84 10.61 -1.48
N MET A 18 -10.89 9.31 -1.18
CA MET A 18 -10.43 8.25 -2.08
C MET A 18 -11.44 7.90 -3.18
N LEU A 19 -12.75 8.19 -2.96
CA LEU A 19 -13.82 7.82 -3.89
C LEU A 19 -13.57 8.23 -5.34
N PRO A 20 -13.21 9.49 -5.67
CA PRO A 20 -13.02 9.90 -7.06
C PRO A 20 -11.87 9.14 -7.73
N PHE A 21 -10.82 8.84 -7.01
CA PHE A 21 -9.67 8.10 -7.53
C PHE A 21 -10.00 6.62 -7.72
N LEU A 22 -10.67 5.99 -6.76
CA LEU A 22 -11.15 4.62 -6.88
C LEU A 22 -12.12 4.49 -8.06
N PHE A 23 -13.06 5.40 -8.20
CA PHE A 23 -14.00 5.40 -9.33
C PHE A 23 -13.31 5.55 -10.67
N LEU A 24 -12.36 6.49 -10.82
CA LEU A 24 -11.58 6.64 -12.04
C LEU A 24 -10.73 5.41 -12.34
N ALA A 25 -10.17 4.78 -11.31
CA ALA A 25 -9.39 3.56 -11.46
C ALA A 25 -10.26 2.40 -11.96
N TYR A 26 -11.41 2.15 -11.33
CA TYR A 26 -12.34 1.11 -11.77
C TYR A 26 -12.92 1.42 -13.15
N LEU A 27 -13.25 2.69 -13.44
CA LEU A 27 -13.68 3.09 -14.76
C LEU A 27 -12.59 2.81 -15.82
N PHE A 28 -11.33 3.06 -15.47
CA PHE A 28 -10.21 2.76 -16.36
C PHE A 28 -10.02 1.25 -16.55
N ILE A 29 -10.11 0.46 -15.48
CA ILE A 29 -10.04 -1.01 -15.55
C ILE A 29 -11.13 -1.55 -16.46
N GLU A 30 -12.39 -1.20 -16.23
CA GLU A 30 -13.53 -1.62 -17.02
C GLU A 30 -13.45 -1.18 -18.49
N TYR A 31 -12.99 0.06 -18.73
CA TYR A 31 -12.75 0.58 -20.07
C TYR A 31 -11.68 -0.22 -20.81
N VAL A 32 -10.59 -0.53 -20.13
CA VAL A 32 -9.46 -1.28 -20.64
C VAL A 32 -9.89 -2.70 -20.99
N GLU A 33 -10.60 -3.36 -20.09
CA GLU A 33 -11.10 -4.73 -20.25
C GLU A 33 -12.09 -4.82 -21.41
N THR A 34 -13.04 -3.89 -21.52
CA THR A 34 -14.08 -3.91 -22.54
C THR A 34 -13.57 -3.53 -23.94
N ARG A 35 -12.60 -2.63 -24.07
CA ARG A 35 -12.20 -2.04 -25.36
C ARG A 35 -10.87 -2.54 -25.92
N HIS A 36 -9.96 -3.00 -25.11
CA HIS A 36 -8.57 -3.23 -25.50
C HIS A 36 -7.95 -4.50 -24.89
N GLY A 37 -8.76 -5.45 -24.42
CA GLY A 37 -8.31 -6.68 -23.78
C GLY A 37 -7.08 -7.28 -24.47
N GLU A 38 -7.19 -7.69 -25.74
CA GLU A 38 -6.11 -8.33 -26.51
C GLU A 38 -4.86 -7.46 -26.74
N ARG A 39 -5.02 -6.13 -26.90
CA ARG A 39 -3.87 -5.22 -27.12
C ARG A 39 -3.13 -4.89 -25.83
N ILE A 40 -3.85 -4.80 -24.75
CA ILE A 40 -3.27 -4.53 -23.43
C ILE A 40 -2.62 -5.79 -22.89
N GLU A 41 -3.21 -6.96 -23.17
CA GLU A 41 -2.57 -8.25 -22.95
C GLU A 41 -1.16 -8.28 -23.58
N ALA A 42 -1.04 -7.87 -24.83
CA ALA A 42 0.24 -7.83 -25.55
C ALA A 42 1.23 -6.79 -24.97
N LEU A 43 0.74 -5.60 -24.56
CA LEU A 43 1.58 -4.55 -23.96
C LEU A 43 2.03 -4.91 -22.55
N LEU A 44 1.16 -5.52 -21.75
CA LEU A 44 1.48 -5.97 -20.39
C LEU A 44 2.42 -7.19 -20.41
N ALA A 45 2.26 -8.08 -21.39
CA ALA A 45 3.18 -9.20 -21.59
C ALA A 45 4.60 -8.73 -21.97
N GLY A 46 4.74 -7.60 -22.70
CA GLY A 46 6.02 -7.03 -23.12
C GLY A 46 6.68 -6.10 -22.09
N GLY A 47 5.90 -5.34 -21.31
CA GLY A 47 6.37 -4.29 -20.41
C GLY A 47 6.43 -4.66 -18.92
N GLY A 48 5.82 -5.78 -18.53
CA GLY A 48 5.52 -6.10 -17.12
C GLY A 48 6.70 -6.23 -16.15
N ARG A 49 7.93 -6.38 -16.63
CA ARG A 49 9.11 -6.54 -15.75
C ARG A 49 9.69 -5.23 -15.24
N TRP A 50 9.44 -4.11 -15.89
CA TRP A 50 9.95 -2.79 -15.53
C TRP A 50 8.91 -1.94 -14.79
N GLY A 51 7.74 -2.49 -14.53
CA GLY A 51 6.64 -1.82 -13.82
C GLY A 51 7.01 -1.30 -12.43
N PHE A 52 8.04 -1.86 -11.79
CA PHE A 52 8.50 -1.43 -10.47
C PHE A 52 9.04 0.01 -10.47
N VAL A 53 9.59 0.53 -11.58
CA VAL A 53 10.07 1.92 -11.66
C VAL A 53 8.89 2.91 -11.63
N PRO A 54 7.94 2.86 -12.59
CA PRO A 54 6.76 3.72 -12.50
C PRO A 54 5.92 3.43 -11.25
N GLY A 55 5.89 2.18 -10.76
CA GLY A 55 5.21 1.81 -9.52
C GLY A 55 5.78 2.53 -8.30
N ALA A 56 7.10 2.58 -8.14
CA ALA A 56 7.75 3.32 -7.06
C ALA A 56 7.48 4.84 -7.15
N LEU A 57 7.45 5.41 -8.35
CA LEU A 57 7.15 6.83 -8.54
C LEU A 57 5.68 7.14 -8.22
N LEU A 58 4.75 6.30 -8.64
CA LEU A 58 3.33 6.44 -8.33
C LEU A 58 3.05 6.27 -6.83
N GLY A 59 3.76 5.35 -6.16
CA GLY A 59 3.66 5.17 -4.71
C GLY A 59 4.06 6.42 -3.90
N CYS A 60 4.90 7.30 -4.46
CA CYS A 60 5.28 8.57 -3.80
C CYS A 60 4.17 9.60 -3.78
N VAL A 61 3.14 9.46 -4.60
CA VAL A 61 2.00 10.36 -4.55
C VAL A 61 1.22 10.07 -3.25
N PRO A 62 1.01 11.10 -2.40
CA PRO A 62 0.34 10.91 -1.11
C PRO A 62 -1.15 10.62 -1.29
N GLN A 63 -1.46 9.40 -1.69
CA GLN A 63 -2.81 8.96 -2.03
C GLN A 63 -2.94 7.45 -1.86
N CYS A 64 -3.70 6.99 -0.88
CA CYS A 64 -3.95 5.57 -0.61
C CYS A 64 -4.63 4.83 -1.77
N GLY A 65 -5.29 5.54 -2.69
CA GLY A 65 -5.92 4.96 -3.87
C GLY A 65 -4.94 4.21 -4.77
N PHE A 66 -3.69 4.68 -4.91
CA PHE A 66 -2.70 3.99 -5.76
C PHE A 66 -2.29 2.63 -5.22
N SER A 67 -2.14 2.48 -3.92
CA SER A 67 -1.85 1.18 -3.31
C SER A 67 -3.03 0.21 -3.41
N ALA A 68 -4.27 0.71 -3.31
CA ALA A 68 -5.48 -0.08 -3.52
C ALA A 68 -5.60 -0.58 -4.96
N ILE A 69 -5.37 0.30 -5.95
CA ILE A 69 -5.34 -0.04 -7.37
C ILE A 69 -4.26 -1.09 -7.66
N ALA A 70 -3.05 -0.90 -7.14
CA ALA A 70 -1.95 -1.84 -7.31
C ALA A 70 -2.31 -3.23 -6.77
N SER A 71 -3.02 -3.29 -5.65
CA SER A 71 -3.50 -4.55 -5.05
C SER A 71 -4.50 -5.28 -5.95
N ASN A 72 -5.45 -4.56 -6.55
CA ASN A 72 -6.38 -5.13 -7.50
C ASN A 72 -5.68 -5.61 -8.78
N PHE A 73 -4.76 -4.81 -9.34
CA PHE A 73 -3.99 -5.23 -10.51
C PHE A 73 -3.11 -6.46 -10.25
N TYR A 74 -2.60 -6.60 -9.03
CA TYR A 74 -1.87 -7.81 -8.66
C TYR A 74 -2.80 -9.00 -8.51
N ALA A 75 -3.96 -8.84 -7.89
CA ALA A 75 -4.97 -9.89 -7.75
C ALA A 75 -5.46 -10.38 -9.11
N SER A 76 -5.71 -9.45 -10.05
CA SER A 76 -6.08 -9.74 -11.45
C SER A 76 -4.91 -10.18 -12.34
N ARG A 77 -3.72 -10.48 -11.76
CA ARG A 77 -2.53 -10.94 -12.48
C ARG A 77 -1.98 -9.97 -13.55
N VAL A 78 -2.42 -8.72 -13.56
CA VAL A 78 -1.92 -7.68 -14.47
C VAL A 78 -0.55 -7.18 -14.03
N MET A 79 -0.33 -7.10 -12.70
CA MET A 79 0.88 -6.55 -12.10
C MET A 79 1.78 -7.63 -11.50
N THR A 80 3.11 -7.43 -11.58
CA THR A 80 4.07 -8.34 -10.94
C THR A 80 4.18 -8.10 -9.44
N LEU A 81 4.69 -9.10 -8.69
CA LEU A 81 4.97 -8.95 -7.25
C LEU A 81 5.98 -7.82 -7.00
N GLY A 82 7.03 -7.71 -7.83
CA GLY A 82 8.03 -6.66 -7.68
C GLY A 82 7.45 -5.26 -7.86
N THR A 83 6.53 -5.09 -8.80
CA THR A 83 5.81 -3.82 -9.00
C THR A 83 4.88 -3.50 -7.83
N LEU A 84 4.10 -4.47 -7.33
CA LEU A 84 3.27 -4.30 -6.13
C LEU A 84 4.11 -3.87 -4.92
N MET A 85 5.20 -4.58 -4.67
CA MET A 85 6.10 -4.25 -3.56
C MET A 85 6.75 -2.86 -3.73
N ALA A 86 7.08 -2.46 -4.95
CA ALA A 86 7.60 -1.12 -5.22
C ALA A 86 6.58 -0.03 -4.89
N VAL A 87 5.30 -0.22 -5.24
CA VAL A 87 4.22 0.70 -4.84
C VAL A 87 4.09 0.74 -3.32
N PHE A 88 3.97 -0.41 -2.66
CA PHE A 88 3.77 -0.49 -1.19
C PHE A 88 4.90 0.18 -0.42
N LEU A 89 6.15 -0.12 -0.75
CA LEU A 89 7.32 0.43 -0.05
C LEU A 89 7.52 1.93 -0.32
N ALA A 90 7.08 2.45 -1.46
CA ALA A 90 7.14 3.86 -1.78
C ALA A 90 5.98 4.67 -1.18
N THR A 91 4.84 4.05 -0.87
CA THR A 91 3.65 4.72 -0.34
C THR A 91 3.97 5.47 0.96
N SER A 92 3.54 6.75 1.07
CA SER A 92 3.79 7.63 2.21
C SER A 92 2.63 8.59 2.42
N ASP A 93 1.45 8.08 2.55
CA ASP A 93 0.17 8.78 2.58
C ASP A 93 0.19 10.12 3.34
N GLU A 94 -0.22 10.15 4.59
CA GLU A 94 -0.39 11.38 5.39
C GLU A 94 0.94 11.92 5.97
N ALA A 95 2.02 11.12 5.96
CA ALA A 95 3.33 11.57 6.45
C ALA A 95 3.91 12.72 5.60
N ILE A 96 3.65 12.73 4.28
CA ILE A 96 4.14 13.80 3.39
C ILE A 96 3.47 15.14 3.70
N PRO A 97 2.12 15.27 3.67
CA PRO A 97 1.45 16.52 4.03
C PRO A 97 1.87 17.03 5.42
N LEU A 98 1.98 16.14 6.40
CA LEU A 98 2.37 16.52 7.76
C LEU A 98 3.79 17.10 7.81
N LEU A 99 4.78 16.44 7.22
CA LEU A 99 6.15 16.93 7.20
C LEU A 99 6.34 18.17 6.28
N VAL A 100 5.53 18.32 5.23
CA VAL A 100 5.52 19.53 4.39
C VAL A 100 5.07 20.76 5.17
N SER A 101 4.11 20.60 6.08
CA SER A 101 3.63 21.69 6.93
C SER A 101 4.67 22.19 7.95
N MET A 102 5.77 21.42 8.13
CA MET A 102 6.83 21.71 9.10
C MET A 102 8.17 22.00 8.39
N PRO A 103 8.52 23.26 8.11
CA PRO A 103 9.74 23.61 7.34
C PRO A 103 11.04 23.07 7.95
N ALA A 104 11.08 22.90 9.26
CA ALA A 104 12.24 22.35 9.97
C ALA A 104 12.59 20.89 9.59
N TYR A 105 11.66 20.17 8.94
CA TYR A 105 11.81 18.76 8.58
C TYR A 105 11.89 18.51 7.07
N TRP A 106 11.98 19.53 6.25
CA TRP A 106 12.00 19.38 4.78
C TRP A 106 13.21 18.59 4.28
N ASP A 107 14.39 18.76 4.89
CA ASP A 107 15.58 17.98 4.59
C ASP A 107 15.34 16.48 4.86
N LYS A 108 14.68 16.17 5.96
CA LYS A 108 14.32 14.80 6.36
C LYS A 108 13.23 14.21 5.45
N LEU A 109 12.26 15.03 5.04
CA LEU A 109 11.23 14.62 4.08
C LEU A 109 11.85 14.24 2.73
N VAL A 110 12.72 15.11 2.17
CA VAL A 110 13.39 14.82 0.90
C VAL A 110 14.24 13.55 1.00
N LEU A 111 15.01 13.43 2.08
CA LEU A 111 15.82 12.22 2.33
C LEU A 111 14.95 10.97 2.43
N LEU A 112 13.83 11.03 3.18
CA LEU A 112 12.86 9.95 3.32
C LEU A 112 12.32 9.51 1.96
N MET A 113 11.86 10.45 1.13
CA MET A 113 11.28 10.18 -0.18
C MET A 113 12.31 9.54 -1.12
N VAL A 114 13.52 10.09 -1.19
CA VAL A 114 14.59 9.54 -2.03
C VAL A 114 14.96 8.13 -1.59
N LEU A 115 15.13 7.91 -0.29
CA LEU A 115 15.45 6.58 0.25
C LEU A 115 14.36 5.56 -0.07
N LYS A 116 13.08 5.92 0.13
CA LYS A 116 11.94 5.03 -0.15
C LYS A 116 11.87 4.66 -1.63
N VAL A 117 11.99 5.63 -2.55
CA VAL A 117 11.96 5.36 -3.98
C VAL A 117 13.10 4.45 -4.41
N LEU A 118 14.33 4.78 -4.02
CA LEU A 118 15.48 3.98 -4.38
C LEU A 118 15.40 2.56 -3.83
N TYR A 119 14.95 2.43 -2.58
CA TYR A 119 14.76 1.13 -1.96
C TYR A 119 13.63 0.34 -2.60
N ALA A 120 12.49 0.97 -2.89
CA ALA A 120 11.37 0.35 -3.58
C ALA A 120 11.75 -0.17 -4.97
N ILE A 121 12.52 0.61 -5.73
CA ILE A 121 13.08 0.18 -7.03
C ILE A 121 14.03 -1.00 -6.85
N ALA A 122 14.93 -0.96 -5.87
CA ALA A 122 15.89 -2.04 -5.60
C ALA A 122 15.18 -3.34 -5.22
N VAL A 123 14.16 -3.29 -4.34
CA VAL A 123 13.36 -4.45 -3.95
C VAL A 123 12.55 -4.96 -5.14
N GLY A 124 11.87 -4.08 -5.90
CA GLY A 124 11.10 -4.46 -7.08
C GLY A 124 11.97 -5.15 -8.14
N PHE A 125 13.14 -4.59 -8.42
CA PHE A 125 14.12 -5.22 -9.30
C PHE A 125 14.57 -6.58 -8.76
N GLY A 126 14.91 -6.67 -7.47
CA GLY A 126 15.33 -7.91 -6.83
C GLY A 126 14.28 -9.02 -6.96
N LEU A 127 13.00 -8.70 -6.75
CA LEU A 127 11.92 -9.67 -6.85
C LEU A 127 11.63 -10.10 -8.29
N ASP A 128 11.61 -9.16 -9.25
CA ASP A 128 11.21 -9.46 -10.62
C ASP A 128 12.35 -10.02 -11.48
N PHE A 129 13.62 -9.73 -11.16
CA PHE A 129 14.78 -10.19 -11.94
C PHE A 129 15.59 -11.26 -11.22
N VAL A 130 15.92 -11.07 -9.94
CA VAL A 130 16.83 -11.96 -9.21
C VAL A 130 16.06 -13.14 -8.61
N LEU A 131 15.02 -12.87 -7.85
CA LEU A 131 14.27 -13.88 -7.10
C LEU A 131 13.12 -14.54 -7.89
N ARG A 132 12.84 -14.06 -9.10
CA ARG A 132 11.69 -14.56 -9.89
C ARG A 132 11.71 -16.07 -10.10
N LYS A 133 12.89 -16.66 -10.29
CA LYS A 133 13.02 -18.11 -10.49
C LYS A 133 12.78 -18.91 -9.20
N ALA A 134 13.09 -18.33 -8.05
CA ALA A 134 12.90 -18.94 -6.74
C ALA A 134 11.46 -18.82 -6.23
N LEU A 135 10.71 -17.79 -6.68
CA LEU A 135 9.33 -17.57 -6.27
C LEU A 135 8.38 -18.60 -6.90
N PRO A 136 7.39 -19.10 -6.15
CA PRO A 136 6.30 -19.92 -6.70
C PRO A 136 5.57 -19.20 -7.83
N LYS A 137 5.10 -19.94 -8.84
CA LYS A 137 4.39 -19.36 -10.00
C LYS A 137 3.22 -18.47 -9.58
N GLY A 138 2.46 -18.88 -8.57
CA GLY A 138 1.32 -18.14 -8.06
C GLY A 138 1.66 -16.77 -7.45
N LEU A 139 2.88 -16.57 -6.92
CA LEU A 139 3.34 -15.31 -6.32
C LEU A 139 3.96 -14.33 -7.33
N ARG A 140 4.41 -14.82 -8.49
CA ARG A 140 5.14 -13.95 -9.44
C ARG A 140 4.30 -12.79 -9.96
N GLY A 141 2.96 -12.97 -10.05
CA GLY A 141 2.07 -12.04 -10.73
C GLY A 141 2.47 -11.84 -12.20
N GLY A 142 1.89 -10.84 -12.83
CA GLY A 142 2.13 -10.53 -14.23
C GLY A 142 1.39 -11.48 -15.18
N TYR A 143 1.03 -10.98 -16.34
CA TYR A 143 0.26 -11.69 -17.34
C TYR A 143 1.05 -12.90 -17.88
N THR A 144 0.43 -14.07 -17.87
CA THR A 144 1.07 -15.33 -18.31
C THR A 144 0.67 -15.74 -19.73
N GLY A 145 -0.16 -14.96 -20.42
CA GLY A 145 -0.62 -15.22 -21.78
C GLY A 145 -1.82 -16.17 -21.86
N ARG A 146 -2.46 -16.51 -20.76
CA ARG A 146 -3.69 -17.31 -20.72
C ARG A 146 -4.82 -16.47 -20.15
N ALA A 147 -5.84 -16.24 -20.94
CA ALA A 147 -7.05 -15.49 -20.57
C ALA A 147 -7.79 -16.12 -19.37
N ASP A 148 -7.66 -17.42 -19.19
CA ASP A 148 -8.26 -18.23 -18.13
C ASP A 148 -7.55 -18.10 -16.77
N GLU A 149 -6.38 -17.44 -16.70
CA GLU A 149 -5.69 -17.13 -15.43
C GLU A 149 -6.00 -15.72 -14.90
N VAL A 150 -6.68 -14.89 -15.68
CA VAL A 150 -7.18 -13.58 -15.26
C VAL A 150 -8.57 -13.80 -14.67
N ASP A 151 -8.60 -14.11 -13.37
CA ASP A 151 -9.84 -14.32 -12.60
C ASP A 151 -10.50 -12.95 -12.33
N CYS A 152 -10.96 -12.30 -13.41
CA CYS A 152 -11.87 -11.16 -13.36
C CYS A 152 -13.34 -11.62 -13.42
N HIS A 153 -13.59 -12.91 -13.19
CA HIS A 153 -14.93 -13.47 -13.21
C HIS A 153 -15.67 -13.21 -11.87
N GLU A 154 -16.18 -12.00 -11.72
CA GLU A 154 -17.58 -11.90 -11.31
C GLU A 154 -18.38 -11.78 -12.62
N GLU A 155 -19.10 -12.84 -12.95
CA GLU A 155 -20.02 -12.88 -14.08
C GLU A 155 -20.98 -11.68 -13.99
N HIS A 156 -20.74 -10.65 -14.80
CA HIS A 156 -21.60 -9.49 -14.92
C HIS A 156 -22.73 -9.72 -15.95
N ASP A 157 -23.14 -10.97 -16.10
CA ASP A 157 -24.38 -11.27 -16.78
C ASP A 157 -25.52 -11.21 -15.77
N ASP A 158 -26.31 -10.13 -15.86
CA ASP A 158 -27.65 -10.17 -15.28
C ASP A 158 -28.41 -11.34 -15.92
N ALA A 159 -29.35 -11.92 -15.17
CA ALA A 159 -30.18 -13.06 -15.62
C ALA A 159 -30.89 -12.83 -16.98
N GLU A 160 -30.70 -11.67 -17.62
CA GLU A 160 -31.29 -11.25 -18.90
C GLU A 160 -30.22 -11.03 -20.01
N GLY A 161 -28.93 -11.32 -19.80
CA GLY A 161 -27.90 -11.27 -20.87
C GLY A 161 -27.59 -9.86 -21.41
N HIS A 162 -27.89 -8.79 -20.67
CA HIS A 162 -27.58 -7.41 -21.06
C HIS A 162 -26.25 -6.98 -20.46
N HIS A 163 -25.27 -6.60 -21.28
CA HIS A 163 -24.03 -5.98 -20.83
C HIS A 163 -24.34 -4.69 -20.06
N GLN A 164 -24.01 -4.66 -18.80
CA GLN A 164 -24.16 -3.44 -17.99
C GLN A 164 -23.24 -2.33 -18.55
N PRO A 165 -23.65 -1.06 -18.55
CA PRO A 165 -22.79 0.03 -18.98
C PRO A 165 -21.60 0.15 -18.04
N ILE A 166 -20.40 0.30 -18.62
CA ILE A 166 -19.08 0.37 -17.97
C ILE A 166 -19.10 1.22 -16.68
N TRP A 167 -19.76 2.37 -16.70
CA TRP A 167 -19.80 3.26 -15.52
C TRP A 167 -20.61 2.69 -14.35
N LYS A 168 -21.62 1.83 -14.59
CA LYS A 168 -22.42 1.20 -13.53
C LYS A 168 -21.61 0.10 -12.83
N ALA A 169 -20.88 -0.71 -13.58
CA ALA A 169 -19.98 -1.72 -13.04
C ALA A 169 -18.89 -1.05 -12.20
N ALA A 170 -18.21 -0.04 -12.74
CA ALA A 170 -17.22 0.75 -12.02
C ALA A 170 -17.78 1.39 -10.75
N LEU A 171 -19.00 1.94 -10.77
CA LEU A 171 -19.63 2.53 -9.59
C LEU A 171 -19.94 1.49 -8.51
N ARG A 172 -20.46 0.33 -8.90
CA ARG A 172 -20.74 -0.77 -7.97
C ARG A 172 -19.48 -1.24 -7.26
N HIS A 173 -18.42 -1.53 -8.02
CA HIS A 173 -17.13 -1.93 -7.45
C HIS A 173 -16.53 -0.86 -6.54
N THR A 174 -16.62 0.40 -6.95
CA THR A 174 -16.18 1.53 -6.12
C THR A 174 -16.92 1.58 -4.78
N LEU A 175 -18.26 1.44 -4.80
CA LEU A 175 -19.07 1.48 -3.57
C LEU A 175 -18.81 0.27 -2.66
N GLU A 176 -18.65 -0.92 -3.21
CA GLU A 176 -18.33 -2.12 -2.43
C GLU A 176 -16.98 -2.00 -1.72
N ILE A 177 -15.97 -1.50 -2.43
CA ILE A 177 -14.64 -1.26 -1.83
C ILE A 177 -14.67 -0.07 -0.87
N PHE A 178 -15.42 0.97 -1.15
CA PHE A 178 -15.60 2.10 -0.24
C PHE A 178 -16.14 1.65 1.12
N VAL A 179 -17.22 0.88 1.13
CA VAL A 179 -17.81 0.36 2.38
C VAL A 179 -16.81 -0.51 3.14
N PHE A 180 -16.06 -1.36 2.42
CA PHE A 180 -15.04 -2.20 3.02
C PHE A 180 -13.90 -1.37 3.64
N ILE A 181 -13.34 -0.41 2.90
CA ILE A 181 -12.27 0.47 3.38
C ILE A 181 -12.77 1.29 4.58
N PHE A 182 -13.96 1.86 4.50
CA PHE A 182 -14.55 2.63 5.59
C PHE A 182 -14.71 1.81 6.87
N ALA A 183 -15.32 0.61 6.78
CA ALA A 183 -15.49 -0.27 7.93
C ALA A 183 -14.14 -0.67 8.54
N PHE A 184 -13.16 -0.96 7.70
CA PHE A 184 -11.82 -1.34 8.11
C PHE A 184 -11.09 -0.16 8.80
N SER A 185 -11.10 1.02 8.17
CA SER A 185 -10.51 2.25 8.74
C SER A 185 -11.14 2.62 10.08
N LEU A 186 -12.47 2.49 10.21
CA LEU A 186 -13.16 2.77 11.46
C LEU A 186 -12.72 1.82 12.58
N VAL A 187 -12.65 0.52 12.31
CA VAL A 187 -12.21 -0.47 13.31
C VAL A 187 -10.78 -0.20 13.76
N PHE A 188 -9.86 0.02 12.82
CA PHE A 188 -8.46 0.28 13.15
C PHE A 188 -8.25 1.66 13.78
N GLY A 189 -8.97 2.70 13.33
CA GLY A 189 -8.97 4.01 13.97
C GLY A 189 -9.37 3.93 15.44
N LEU A 190 -10.46 3.21 15.75
CA LEU A 190 -10.89 2.98 17.14
C LEU A 190 -9.86 2.20 17.98
N ILE A 191 -9.11 1.28 17.37
CA ILE A 191 -8.04 0.55 18.07
C ILE A 191 -6.88 1.49 18.38
N VAL A 192 -6.42 2.29 17.41
CA VAL A 192 -5.28 3.21 17.58
C VAL A 192 -5.61 4.28 18.63
N GLU A 193 -6.75 4.94 18.51
CA GLU A 193 -7.23 5.93 19.46
C GLU A 193 -7.52 5.34 20.85
N GLY A 194 -8.09 4.13 20.89
CA GLY A 194 -8.41 3.44 22.14
C GLY A 194 -7.19 2.96 22.91
N VAL A 195 -6.10 2.63 22.23
CA VAL A 195 -4.81 2.28 22.86
C VAL A 195 -4.10 3.54 23.37
N GLY A 196 -4.24 4.66 22.65
CA GLY A 196 -3.62 5.94 22.98
C GLY A 196 -2.17 6.09 22.49
N GLU A 197 -1.83 7.30 22.07
CA GLU A 197 -0.48 7.64 21.56
C GLU A 197 0.61 7.41 22.62
N ASP A 198 0.33 7.68 23.90
CA ASP A 198 1.26 7.51 25.01
C ASP A 198 1.77 6.07 25.14
N VAL A 199 0.90 5.07 24.93
CA VAL A 199 1.25 3.65 25.00
C VAL A 199 2.18 3.29 23.84
N PHE A 200 1.90 3.78 22.64
CA PHE A 200 2.79 3.58 21.49
C PHE A 200 4.14 4.25 21.69
N ALA A 201 4.16 5.49 22.24
CA ALA A 201 5.40 6.22 22.56
C ALA A 201 6.25 5.46 23.58
N ASP A 202 5.63 4.96 24.66
CA ASP A 202 6.33 4.21 25.72
C ASP A 202 6.89 2.88 25.19
N VAL A 203 6.07 2.11 24.46
CA VAL A 203 6.50 0.84 23.86
C VAL A 203 7.64 1.07 22.87
N LEU A 204 7.50 2.00 21.93
CA LEU A 204 8.53 2.28 20.94
C LEU A 204 9.80 2.87 21.59
N GLY A 205 9.65 3.75 22.58
CA GLY A 205 10.78 4.35 23.32
C GLY A 205 11.65 3.32 24.06
N ARG A 206 11.02 2.28 24.63
CA ARG A 206 11.73 1.21 25.36
C ARG A 206 12.43 0.20 24.45
N MET A 207 12.07 0.11 23.16
CA MET A 207 12.59 -0.94 22.27
C MET A 207 14.03 -0.72 21.80
N GLY A 208 14.65 0.45 22.03
CA GLY A 208 16.05 0.70 21.74
C GLY A 208 16.48 0.31 20.33
N PHE A 209 17.29 -0.74 20.19
CA PHE A 209 17.76 -1.24 18.90
C PHE A 209 16.65 -1.85 18.04
N PHE A 210 15.64 -2.44 18.65
CA PHE A 210 14.50 -3.08 17.94
C PHE A 210 13.39 -2.10 17.54
N GLN A 211 13.52 -0.82 17.85
CA GLN A 211 12.53 0.20 17.53
C GLN A 211 12.10 0.20 16.04
N PRO A 212 13.00 0.08 15.02
CA PRO A 212 12.59 0.00 13.62
C PRO A 212 11.72 -1.22 13.29
N VAL A 213 11.97 -2.36 13.95
CA VAL A 213 11.22 -3.59 13.72
C VAL A 213 9.79 -3.46 14.21
N VAL A 214 9.60 -2.84 15.38
CA VAL A 214 8.28 -2.58 15.97
C VAL A 214 7.56 -1.46 15.21
N ALA A 215 8.25 -0.39 14.83
CA ALA A 215 7.69 0.67 13.99
C ALA A 215 7.20 0.12 12.63
N ALA A 216 7.97 -0.81 12.02
CA ALA A 216 7.55 -1.52 10.81
C ALA A 216 6.28 -2.35 11.02
N LEU A 217 6.06 -2.90 12.21
CA LEU A 217 4.84 -3.64 12.55
C LEU A 217 3.64 -2.70 12.69
N VAL A 218 3.83 -1.55 13.34
CA VAL A 218 2.81 -0.50 13.47
C VAL A 218 2.42 0.03 12.07
N GLY A 219 3.40 0.25 11.19
CA GLY A 219 3.15 0.68 9.81
C GLY A 219 2.33 -0.29 8.97
N LEU A 220 2.28 -1.60 9.33
CA LEU A 220 1.41 -2.57 8.64
C LEU A 220 -0.07 -2.36 8.94
N ILE A 221 -0.42 -1.56 9.95
CA ILE A 221 -1.82 -1.24 10.23
C ILE A 221 -2.39 -0.49 9.01
N PRO A 222 -3.37 -1.04 8.30
CA PRO A 222 -3.84 -0.49 7.04
C PRO A 222 -4.81 0.69 7.27
N ASN A 223 -4.31 1.71 7.95
CA ASN A 223 -4.99 2.97 8.21
C ASN A 223 -4.00 4.14 8.15
N CYS A 224 -4.45 5.29 7.68
CA CYS A 224 -3.67 6.53 7.62
C CYS A 224 -3.21 7.01 9.01
N ALA A 225 -3.99 6.76 10.06
CA ALA A 225 -3.65 7.08 11.44
C ALA A 225 -2.29 6.50 11.88
N ALA A 226 -1.90 5.31 11.39
CA ALA A 226 -0.60 4.71 11.71
C ALA A 226 0.57 5.55 11.17
N SER A 227 0.46 6.11 9.95
CA SER A 227 1.50 6.97 9.37
C SER A 227 1.57 8.34 10.05
N VAL A 228 0.42 8.89 10.44
CA VAL A 228 0.34 10.13 11.25
C VAL A 228 1.00 9.92 12.60
N LEU A 229 0.61 8.87 13.34
CA LEU A 229 1.17 8.52 14.64
C LEU A 229 2.70 8.38 14.59
N LEU A 230 3.23 7.59 13.65
CA LEU A 230 4.68 7.40 13.50
C LEU A 230 5.40 8.72 13.19
N THR A 231 4.78 9.60 12.41
CA THR A 231 5.35 10.90 12.05
C THR A 231 5.32 11.86 13.23
N GLN A 232 4.24 11.90 14.00
CA GLN A 232 4.14 12.68 15.23
C GLN A 232 5.17 12.25 16.27
N LEU A 233 5.27 10.95 16.56
CA LEU A 233 6.28 10.41 17.48
C LEU A 233 7.71 10.73 17.05
N TYR A 234 7.97 10.83 15.74
CA TYR A 234 9.26 11.27 15.23
C TYR A 234 9.49 12.77 15.49
N VAL A 235 8.50 13.61 15.24
CA VAL A 235 8.59 15.06 15.48
C VAL A 235 8.78 15.36 16.96
N GLU A 236 8.13 14.62 17.85
CA GLU A 236 8.24 14.72 19.30
C GLU A 236 9.58 14.15 19.85
N GLY A 237 10.36 13.49 18.99
CA GLY A 237 11.65 12.91 19.39
C GLY A 237 11.57 11.53 20.06
N ALA A 238 10.39 10.95 20.19
CA ALA A 238 10.19 9.60 20.74
C ALA A 238 10.64 8.50 19.75
N LEU A 239 10.58 8.79 18.45
CA LEU A 239 10.93 7.85 17.38
C LEU A 239 12.20 8.31 16.64
N ARG A 240 13.12 7.39 16.34
CA ARG A 240 14.29 7.67 15.52
C ARG A 240 13.92 7.75 14.04
N PHE A 241 14.68 8.49 13.24
CA PHE A 241 14.47 8.59 11.80
C PHE A 241 14.49 7.23 11.08
N SER A 242 15.41 6.33 11.47
CA SER A 242 15.47 4.95 10.96
C SER A 242 14.18 4.16 11.22
N SER A 243 13.56 4.39 12.37
CA SER A 243 12.29 3.74 12.74
C SER A 243 11.09 4.35 12.00
N LEU A 244 11.09 5.68 11.80
CA LEU A 244 10.13 6.35 10.94
C LEU A 244 10.18 5.78 9.52
N VAL A 245 11.38 5.68 8.93
CA VAL A 245 11.57 5.09 7.59
C VAL A 245 11.04 3.66 7.54
N ALA A 246 11.36 2.84 8.56
CA ALA A 246 10.87 1.46 8.63
C ALA A 246 9.35 1.37 8.63
N GLY A 247 8.68 2.14 9.49
CA GLY A 247 7.23 2.14 9.62
C GLY A 247 6.53 2.67 8.36
N LEU A 248 7.04 3.78 7.81
CA LEU A 248 6.46 4.34 6.58
C LEU A 248 6.75 3.50 5.33
N CYS A 249 7.81 2.67 5.30
CA CYS A 249 8.03 1.70 4.22
C CYS A 249 7.04 0.53 4.28
N THR A 250 6.54 0.18 5.46
CA THR A 250 5.54 -0.88 5.60
C THR A 250 4.11 -0.34 5.48
N GLY A 251 3.93 0.97 5.57
CA GLY A 251 2.66 1.66 5.48
C GLY A 251 2.07 1.64 4.07
N ALA A 252 1.63 0.44 3.62
CA ALA A 252 0.92 0.29 2.35
C ALA A 252 -0.51 0.87 2.41
N GLY A 253 -0.89 1.47 3.53
CA GLY A 253 -2.22 2.02 3.75
C GLY A 253 -3.32 1.00 3.50
N VAL A 254 -4.44 1.43 2.94
CA VAL A 254 -5.57 0.57 2.60
C VAL A 254 -5.27 -0.47 1.52
N GLY A 255 -4.15 -0.32 0.79
CA GLY A 255 -3.75 -1.29 -0.25
C GLY A 255 -3.59 -2.70 0.28
N LEU A 256 -3.07 -2.84 1.51
CA LEU A 256 -2.93 -4.15 2.14
C LEU A 256 -4.31 -4.78 2.43
N ALA A 257 -5.26 -4.00 2.93
CA ALA A 257 -6.62 -4.46 3.19
C ALA A 257 -7.33 -4.89 1.89
N VAL A 258 -7.17 -4.09 0.82
CA VAL A 258 -7.70 -4.42 -0.51
C VAL A 258 -7.08 -5.70 -1.06
N LEU A 259 -5.76 -5.90 -0.87
CA LEU A 259 -5.09 -7.14 -1.27
C LEU A 259 -5.72 -8.37 -0.59
N TRP A 260 -5.98 -8.29 0.72
CA TRP A 260 -6.59 -9.39 1.46
C TRP A 260 -8.01 -9.70 1.01
N ARG A 261 -8.74 -8.70 0.49
CA ARG A 261 -10.07 -8.88 -0.07
C ARG A 261 -10.03 -9.41 -1.51
N ALA A 262 -9.21 -8.80 -2.37
CA ALA A 262 -9.21 -9.08 -3.81
C ALA A 262 -8.48 -10.38 -4.18
N ASN A 263 -7.44 -10.77 -3.44
CA ASN A 263 -6.69 -11.99 -3.73
C ASN A 263 -7.19 -13.16 -2.85
N PRO A 264 -7.78 -14.21 -3.45
CA PRO A 264 -8.39 -15.33 -2.71
C PRO A 264 -7.37 -16.19 -1.96
N SER A 265 -6.08 -16.10 -2.28
CA SER A 265 -5.04 -16.93 -1.68
C SER A 265 -4.49 -16.33 -0.38
N TRP A 266 -5.03 -16.72 0.78
CA TRP A 266 -4.56 -16.25 2.09
C TRP A 266 -3.05 -16.47 2.34
N LYS A 267 -2.46 -17.56 1.79
CA LYS A 267 -1.02 -17.83 1.91
C LYS A 267 -0.17 -16.81 1.16
N GLN A 268 -0.62 -16.39 -0.02
CA GLN A 268 0.05 -15.33 -0.78
C GLN A 268 -0.08 -13.99 -0.06
N ASN A 269 -1.25 -13.67 0.47
CA ASN A 269 -1.49 -12.44 1.21
C ASN A 269 -0.60 -12.36 2.45
N LEU A 270 -0.52 -13.46 3.23
CA LEU A 270 0.35 -13.53 4.39
C LEU A 270 1.83 -13.38 4.02
N PHE A 271 2.26 -14.03 2.92
CA PHE A 271 3.63 -13.90 2.43
C PHE A 271 3.96 -12.47 2.02
N ILE A 272 3.06 -11.80 1.27
CA ILE A 272 3.25 -10.40 0.83
C ILE A 272 3.29 -9.47 2.03
N THR A 273 2.38 -9.63 2.99
CA THR A 273 2.35 -8.87 4.25
C THR A 273 3.66 -9.04 5.02
N GLY A 274 4.10 -10.28 5.20
CA GLY A 274 5.36 -10.59 5.88
C GLY A 274 6.59 -10.06 5.14
N LEU A 275 6.58 -10.11 3.80
CA LEU A 275 7.64 -9.56 2.97
C LEU A 275 7.70 -8.03 3.07
N THR A 276 6.56 -7.34 3.06
CA THR A 276 6.47 -5.89 3.26
C THR A 276 7.06 -5.51 4.62
N TRP A 277 6.65 -6.19 5.68
CA TRP A 277 7.22 -5.99 7.02
C TRP A 277 8.73 -6.23 7.05
N ALA A 278 9.20 -7.35 6.50
CA ALA A 278 10.62 -7.69 6.50
C ALA A 278 11.47 -6.67 5.74
N CYS A 279 10.97 -6.18 4.59
CA CYS A 279 11.65 -5.13 3.82
C CYS A 279 11.75 -3.81 4.59
N GLY A 280 10.66 -3.35 5.22
CA GLY A 280 10.69 -2.11 6.01
C GLY A 280 11.57 -2.23 7.25
N ALA A 281 11.43 -3.33 8.02
CA ALA A 281 12.27 -3.62 9.18
C ALA A 281 13.76 -3.70 8.81
N PHE A 282 14.09 -4.37 7.70
CA PHE A 282 15.45 -4.49 7.20
C PHE A 282 16.06 -3.11 6.88
N LEU A 283 15.33 -2.26 6.14
CA LEU A 283 15.82 -0.92 5.81
C LEU A 283 16.07 -0.09 7.09
N GLY A 284 15.13 -0.10 8.02
CA GLY A 284 15.27 0.67 9.26
C GLY A 284 16.43 0.19 10.13
N VAL A 285 16.60 -1.13 10.30
CA VAL A 285 17.72 -1.71 11.05
C VAL A 285 19.06 -1.42 10.34
N ALA A 286 19.12 -1.57 9.00
CA ALA A 286 20.31 -1.25 8.22
C ALA A 286 20.74 0.22 8.43
N MET A 287 19.77 1.15 8.34
CA MET A 287 20.04 2.56 8.61
C MET A 287 20.52 2.81 10.04
N GLN A 288 19.93 2.15 11.03
CA GLN A 288 20.33 2.30 12.43
C GLN A 288 21.75 1.80 12.66
N VAL A 289 22.13 0.68 12.05
CA VAL A 289 23.50 0.16 12.10
C VAL A 289 24.48 1.13 11.43
N VAL A 290 24.14 1.67 10.25
CA VAL A 290 25.00 2.66 9.57
C VAL A 290 25.21 3.89 10.45
N VAL A 291 24.15 4.44 11.04
CA VAL A 291 24.27 5.59 11.95
C VAL A 291 25.13 5.26 13.17
N ALA A 292 25.01 4.06 13.74
CA ALA A 292 25.82 3.63 14.89
C ALA A 292 27.29 3.39 14.55
N LEU A 293 27.65 3.15 13.26
CA LEU A 293 29.03 2.94 12.81
C LEU A 293 29.74 4.25 12.42
N VAL A 294 28.97 5.28 12.03
CA VAL A 294 29.49 6.56 11.51
C VAL A 294 29.50 7.64 12.60
N GLY A 295 28.64 7.53 13.60
CA GLY A 295 28.54 8.45 14.74
C GLY A 295 29.16 7.91 15.98
#